data_88d41c699f6596c99edfe795a722adc1
#
_entry.id   88d41c699f6596c99edfe795a722adc1
#
_cell.length_a   1.000
_cell.length_b   1.000
_cell.length_c   1.000
_cell.angle_alpha   90.00
_cell.angle_beta   90.00
_cell.angle_gamma   90.00
#
_symmetry.space_group_name_H-M   'P 1'
#
loop_
_entity.id
_entity.type
_entity.pdbx_description
1 polymer ?
#
loop_
_entity_poly.entity_id
_entity_poly.type
_entity_poly.pdbx_seq_one_letter_code
_entity_poly.pdbx_strand_id
1 'polypeptide(L)'
;MAHEPISQADVLLEGFLALDTPEGFRAELIEGEIVVTPPPDGDHEDCIGRIVTQVIRRSRTDMQFSGNKGLKLKSGGACPKNHVIPDGTFAPAELRLYRGADPWTPCDGVAMVVEVTSTKPQADRETKRRCYARGGIPLYLLVDRETSSITLFGDTEGDEYREHRTRPLGKPLTLPESFGFDLDTADFL
;
A
#
# COMPACT_ATOMS: atom_id res chain seq x y z
N MET A 1 -6.56 -29.63 -28.07
CA MET A 1 -6.65 -28.39 -27.29
C MET A 1 -5.25 -27.78 -27.30
N ALA A 2 -5.07 -26.62 -27.94
CA ALA A 2 -3.79 -25.93 -27.94
C ALA A 2 -3.56 -25.34 -26.53
N HIS A 3 -2.48 -25.76 -25.85
CA HIS A 3 -2.03 -25.09 -24.66
C HIS A 3 -1.59 -23.69 -25.07
N GLU A 4 -2.22 -22.65 -24.49
CA GLU A 4 -1.67 -21.30 -24.57
C GLU A 4 -0.24 -21.34 -24.01
N PRO A 5 0.73 -20.69 -24.67
CA PRO A 5 2.09 -20.66 -24.17
C PRO A 5 2.10 -19.91 -22.82
N ILE A 6 2.75 -20.49 -21.82
CA ILE A 6 2.95 -19.88 -20.51
C ILE A 6 3.71 -18.56 -20.71
N SER A 7 3.16 -17.44 -20.25
CA SER A 7 3.80 -16.15 -20.38
C SER A 7 4.99 -16.00 -19.43
N GLN A 8 5.95 -15.16 -19.76
CA GLN A 8 7.07 -14.84 -18.86
C GLN A 8 6.56 -14.31 -17.49
N ALA A 9 5.46 -13.55 -17.48
CA ALA A 9 4.85 -13.04 -16.26
C ALA A 9 4.26 -14.17 -15.39
N ASP A 10 3.73 -15.24 -16.02
CA ASP A 10 3.21 -16.40 -15.27
C ASP A 10 4.36 -17.22 -14.65
N VAL A 11 5.45 -17.42 -15.38
CA VAL A 11 6.65 -18.11 -14.85
C VAL A 11 7.24 -17.32 -13.67
N LEU A 12 7.32 -15.99 -13.78
CA LEU A 12 7.83 -15.14 -12.72
C LEU A 12 6.93 -15.16 -11.49
N LEU A 13 5.60 -15.11 -11.70
CA LEU A 13 4.63 -15.21 -10.60
C LEU A 13 4.74 -16.55 -9.88
N GLU A 14 4.86 -17.66 -10.61
CA GLU A 14 5.03 -18.99 -10.03
C GLU A 14 6.30 -19.07 -9.18
N GLY A 15 7.42 -18.56 -9.70
CA GLY A 15 8.68 -18.46 -8.96
C GLY A 15 8.59 -17.58 -7.71
N PHE A 16 7.89 -16.44 -7.82
CA PHE A 16 7.63 -15.55 -6.69
C PHE A 16 6.80 -16.23 -5.59
N LEU A 17 5.72 -16.92 -5.95
CA LEU A 17 4.84 -17.60 -5.00
C LEU A 17 5.52 -18.81 -4.31
N ALA A 18 6.54 -19.39 -4.95
CA ALA A 18 7.35 -20.46 -4.39
C ALA A 18 8.58 -19.96 -3.60
N LEU A 19 8.81 -18.64 -3.54
CA LEU A 19 9.97 -18.06 -2.89
C LEU A 19 9.91 -18.24 -1.37
N ASP A 20 10.97 -18.79 -0.81
CA ASP A 20 11.19 -18.84 0.63
C ASP A 20 12.08 -17.65 1.04
N THR A 21 11.62 -16.84 1.98
CA THR A 21 12.35 -15.67 2.49
C THR A 21 12.84 -15.91 3.91
N PRO A 22 13.99 -15.31 4.31
CA PRO A 22 14.40 -15.34 5.71
C PRO A 22 13.31 -14.79 6.63
N GLU A 23 13.29 -15.26 7.89
CA GLU A 23 12.32 -14.80 8.88
C GLU A 23 12.31 -13.28 9.01
N GLY A 24 11.12 -12.68 9.00
CA GLY A 24 10.90 -11.23 9.06
C GLY A 24 11.06 -10.48 7.75
N PHE A 25 11.64 -11.11 6.70
CA PHE A 25 11.71 -10.48 5.38
C PHE A 25 10.40 -10.61 4.61
N ARG A 26 10.07 -9.60 3.82
CA ARG A 26 8.90 -9.59 2.92
C ARG A 26 9.37 -9.64 1.48
N ALA A 27 8.66 -10.37 0.63
CA ALA A 27 8.85 -10.37 -0.81
C ALA A 27 7.60 -9.81 -1.50
N GLU A 28 7.81 -8.96 -2.49
CA GLU A 28 6.78 -8.37 -3.33
C GLU A 28 7.13 -8.60 -4.80
N LEU A 29 6.11 -8.72 -5.66
CA LEU A 29 6.28 -8.76 -7.11
C LEU A 29 5.69 -7.47 -7.69
N ILE A 30 6.55 -6.59 -8.18
CA ILE A 30 6.18 -5.24 -8.62
C ILE A 30 6.81 -4.96 -9.98
N GLU A 31 5.98 -4.63 -10.98
CA GLU A 31 6.41 -4.32 -12.35
C GLU A 31 7.35 -5.37 -12.98
N GLY A 32 7.11 -6.65 -12.65
CA GLY A 32 7.91 -7.77 -13.16
C GLY A 32 9.24 -7.98 -12.42
N GLU A 33 9.43 -7.36 -11.27
CA GLU A 33 10.60 -7.56 -10.41
C GLU A 33 10.20 -8.12 -9.05
N ILE A 34 10.98 -9.08 -8.54
CA ILE A 34 10.85 -9.57 -7.17
C ILE A 34 11.71 -8.71 -6.27
N VAL A 35 11.07 -8.03 -5.32
CA VAL A 35 11.73 -7.16 -4.34
C VAL A 35 11.63 -7.81 -2.96
N VAL A 36 12.78 -8.03 -2.32
CA VAL A 36 12.84 -8.57 -0.96
C VAL A 36 13.34 -7.48 -0.02
N THR A 37 12.57 -7.21 1.04
CA THR A 37 12.86 -6.14 2.01
C THR A 37 13.04 -6.71 3.41
N PRO A 38 14.03 -6.21 4.19
CA PRO A 38 14.20 -6.57 5.58
C PRO A 38 13.08 -6.00 6.46
N PRO A 39 12.98 -6.41 7.73
CA PRO A 39 12.12 -5.77 8.70
C PRO A 39 12.36 -4.26 8.77
N PRO A 40 11.30 -3.44 8.94
CA PRO A 40 11.43 -2.00 9.10
C PRO A 40 12.09 -1.61 10.44
N ASP A 41 12.61 -0.40 10.52
CA ASP A 41 13.12 0.18 11.76
C ASP A 41 12.01 0.66 12.72
N GLY A 42 12.39 1.00 13.96
CA GLY A 42 11.43 1.39 14.98
C GLY A 42 10.69 2.70 14.68
N ASP A 43 11.34 3.66 14.05
CA ASP A 43 10.71 4.94 13.70
C ASP A 43 9.64 4.75 12.60
N HIS A 44 9.92 3.86 11.64
CA HIS A 44 8.93 3.46 10.65
C HIS A 44 7.68 2.84 11.31
N GLU A 45 7.87 1.90 12.24
CA GLU A 45 6.77 1.24 12.94
C GLU A 45 6.01 2.20 13.87
N ASP A 46 6.70 3.14 14.54
CA ASP A 46 6.04 4.17 15.36
C ASP A 46 5.14 5.08 14.50
N CYS A 47 5.65 5.49 13.33
CA CYS A 47 4.87 6.28 12.38
C CYS A 47 3.59 5.53 11.95
N ILE A 48 3.69 4.27 11.55
CA ILE A 48 2.52 3.43 11.22
C ILE A 48 1.58 3.33 12.41
N GLY A 49 2.08 3.06 13.61
CA GLY A 49 1.29 2.96 14.84
C GLY A 49 0.47 4.22 15.14
N ARG A 50 1.06 5.41 14.92
CA ARG A 50 0.39 6.71 15.09
C ARG A 50 -0.71 6.94 14.05
N ILE A 51 -0.46 6.58 12.78
CA ILE A 51 -1.48 6.65 11.73
C ILE A 51 -2.65 5.73 12.08
N VAL A 52 -2.37 4.47 12.40
CA VAL A 52 -3.39 3.48 12.78
C VAL A 52 -4.23 3.95 13.94
N THR A 53 -3.59 4.45 15.00
CA THR A 53 -4.28 4.94 16.20
C THR A 53 -5.25 6.07 15.86
N GLN A 54 -4.86 7.03 15.04
CA GLN A 54 -5.70 8.14 14.66
C GLN A 54 -6.84 7.70 13.74
N VAL A 55 -6.55 6.87 12.73
CA VAL A 55 -7.57 6.36 11.81
C VAL A 55 -8.64 5.57 12.56
N ILE A 56 -8.24 4.61 13.40
CA ILE A 56 -9.20 3.77 14.14
C ILE A 56 -10.05 4.59 15.10
N ARG A 57 -9.51 5.64 15.73
CA ARG A 57 -10.22 6.45 16.73
C ARG A 57 -11.07 7.58 16.14
N ARG A 58 -10.73 8.09 14.97
CA ARG A 58 -11.25 9.37 14.48
C ARG A 58 -12.00 9.28 13.15
N SER A 59 -11.87 8.18 12.42
CA SER A 59 -12.58 8.02 11.14
C SER A 59 -14.08 8.01 11.33
N ARG A 60 -14.80 8.65 10.42
CA ARG A 60 -16.27 8.66 10.41
C ARG A 60 -16.86 7.29 10.10
N THR A 61 -16.19 6.53 9.25
CA THR A 61 -16.51 5.13 8.98
C THR A 61 -15.58 4.26 9.81
N ASP A 62 -16.14 3.26 10.50
CA ASP A 62 -15.32 2.29 11.21
C ASP A 62 -14.38 1.59 10.24
N MET A 63 -13.09 1.67 10.51
CA MET A 63 -12.03 1.07 9.68
C MET A 63 -11.42 -0.13 10.37
N GLN A 64 -11.08 -1.14 9.60
CA GLN A 64 -10.17 -2.21 10.01
C GLN A 64 -8.81 -1.98 9.37
N PHE A 65 -7.77 -2.45 10.04
CA PHE A 65 -6.37 -2.30 9.63
C PHE A 65 -5.68 -3.65 9.47
N SER A 66 -4.76 -3.73 8.52
CA SER A 66 -3.78 -4.81 8.42
C SER A 66 -2.43 -4.26 7.99
N GLY A 67 -1.36 -4.61 8.72
CA GLY A 67 0.03 -4.21 8.45
C GLY A 67 0.82 -5.18 7.56
N ASN A 68 0.28 -6.36 7.28
CA ASN A 68 1.00 -7.40 6.49
C ASN A 68 0.08 -8.09 5.48
N LYS A 69 -0.91 -7.37 4.96
CA LYS A 69 -1.84 -7.98 4.02
C LYS A 69 -1.27 -7.97 2.61
N GLY A 70 -1.07 -9.15 2.05
CA GLY A 70 -0.73 -9.31 0.64
C GLY A 70 -1.92 -8.94 -0.26
N LEU A 71 -1.70 -8.00 -1.17
CA LEU A 71 -2.69 -7.56 -2.15
C LEU A 71 -2.28 -7.98 -3.56
N LYS A 72 -3.23 -8.54 -4.30
CA LYS A 72 -3.14 -8.73 -5.75
C LYS A 72 -3.72 -7.49 -6.42
N LEU A 73 -2.88 -6.73 -7.10
CA LEU A 73 -3.32 -5.55 -7.83
C LEU A 73 -3.86 -5.93 -9.22
N LYS A 74 -4.77 -5.12 -9.76
CA LYS A 74 -5.29 -5.31 -11.12
C LYS A 74 -4.16 -5.23 -12.12
N SER A 75 -4.08 -6.22 -13.02
CA SER A 75 -3.04 -6.28 -14.05
C SER A 75 -3.29 -5.24 -15.15
N GLY A 76 -2.21 -4.72 -15.72
CA GLY A 76 -2.26 -3.84 -16.88
C GLY A 76 -1.02 -2.93 -16.98
N GLY A 77 -0.68 -2.49 -18.17
CA GLY A 77 0.46 -1.60 -18.40
C GLY A 77 1.77 -2.18 -17.87
N ALA A 78 2.50 -1.39 -17.10
CA ALA A 78 3.73 -1.80 -16.43
C ALA A 78 3.49 -2.69 -15.19
N CYS A 79 2.24 -2.92 -14.79
CA CYS A 79 1.87 -3.66 -13.59
C CYS A 79 1.27 -5.05 -13.93
N PRO A 80 2.03 -5.99 -14.53
CA PRO A 80 1.55 -7.35 -14.76
C PRO A 80 1.60 -8.14 -13.47
N LYS A 81 0.57 -8.85 -13.07
CA LYS A 81 0.62 -9.81 -11.94
C LYS A 81 1.17 -9.25 -10.60
N ASN A 82 1.05 -7.96 -10.33
CA ASN A 82 1.62 -7.34 -9.13
C ASN A 82 1.02 -7.90 -7.83
N HIS A 83 1.90 -8.27 -6.90
CA HIS A 83 1.61 -8.75 -5.57
C HIS A 83 2.41 -7.90 -4.58
N VAL A 84 1.71 -7.08 -3.79
CA VAL A 84 2.33 -6.10 -2.91
C VAL A 84 1.91 -6.31 -1.46
N ILE A 85 2.75 -5.88 -0.52
CA ILE A 85 2.46 -5.88 0.91
C ILE A 85 2.64 -4.45 1.41
N PRO A 86 1.59 -3.61 1.36
CA PRO A 86 1.68 -2.25 1.91
C PRO A 86 2.05 -2.26 3.40
N ASP A 87 2.72 -1.22 3.88
CA ASP A 87 3.00 -1.05 5.30
C ASP A 87 1.70 -0.93 6.11
N GLY A 88 0.67 -0.34 5.51
CA GLY A 88 -0.67 -0.30 6.09
C GLY A 88 -1.77 -0.40 5.04
N THR A 89 -2.82 -1.15 5.37
CA THR A 89 -4.01 -1.29 4.54
C THR A 89 -5.24 -1.05 5.40
N PHE A 90 -6.10 -0.11 4.98
CA PHE A 90 -7.36 0.21 5.64
C PHE A 90 -8.55 -0.14 4.74
N ALA A 91 -9.58 -0.73 5.33
CA ALA A 91 -10.84 -1.01 4.67
C ALA A 91 -12.01 -0.76 5.65
N PRO A 92 -13.23 -0.42 5.16
CA PRO A 92 -14.41 -0.36 6.00
C PRO A 92 -14.61 -1.66 6.78
N ALA A 93 -14.80 -1.55 8.09
CA ALA A 93 -14.91 -2.71 8.98
C ALA A 93 -16.12 -3.61 8.64
N GLU A 94 -17.20 -3.02 8.12
CA GLU A 94 -18.40 -3.74 7.67
C GLU A 94 -18.14 -4.76 6.57
N LEU A 95 -17.14 -4.50 5.71
CA LEU A 95 -16.77 -5.41 4.61
C LEU A 95 -16.10 -6.68 5.11
N ARG A 96 -15.55 -6.70 6.32
CA ARG A 96 -14.80 -7.84 6.88
C ARG A 96 -13.75 -8.39 5.90
N LEU A 97 -13.11 -7.50 5.15
CA LEU A 97 -12.27 -7.82 3.99
C LEU A 97 -11.17 -8.85 4.30
N TYR A 98 -10.64 -8.85 5.51
CA TYR A 98 -9.53 -9.73 5.89
C TYR A 98 -9.98 -11.05 6.55
N ARG A 99 -11.26 -11.20 6.88
CA ARG A 99 -11.74 -12.38 7.56
C ARG A 99 -11.82 -13.59 6.63
N GLY A 100 -11.02 -14.63 6.91
CA GLY A 100 -10.95 -15.83 6.08
C GLY A 100 -10.32 -15.61 4.70
N ALA A 101 -9.70 -14.46 4.48
CA ALA A 101 -9.03 -14.14 3.23
C ALA A 101 -7.72 -14.94 3.09
N ASP A 102 -7.41 -15.36 1.87
CA ASP A 102 -6.13 -15.96 1.51
C ASP A 102 -4.97 -14.99 1.80
N PRO A 103 -3.71 -15.46 1.92
CA PRO A 103 -2.55 -14.61 2.11
C PRO A 103 -2.46 -13.48 1.08
N TRP A 104 -2.78 -13.77 -0.17
CA TRP A 104 -2.87 -12.81 -1.27
C TRP A 104 -4.32 -12.60 -1.68
N THR A 105 -4.83 -11.40 -1.50
CA THR A 105 -6.24 -11.03 -1.72
C THR A 105 -6.36 -9.96 -2.81
N PRO A 106 -7.41 -9.94 -3.64
CA PRO A 106 -7.70 -8.81 -4.50
C PRO A 106 -7.80 -7.50 -3.70
N CYS A 107 -7.40 -6.39 -4.30
CA CYS A 107 -7.41 -5.07 -3.63
C CYS A 107 -8.80 -4.41 -3.58
N ASP A 108 -9.83 -5.04 -4.13
CA ASP A 108 -11.19 -4.51 -4.11
C ASP A 108 -11.70 -4.35 -2.66
N GLY A 109 -12.27 -3.21 -2.37
CA GLY A 109 -12.74 -2.86 -1.01
C GLY A 109 -11.69 -2.21 -0.10
N VAL A 110 -10.44 -2.16 -0.51
CA VAL A 110 -9.42 -1.37 0.19
C VAL A 110 -9.74 0.12 0.01
N ALA A 111 -9.83 0.86 1.12
CA ALA A 111 -10.11 2.30 1.12
C ALA A 111 -8.83 3.14 1.02
N MET A 112 -7.77 2.72 1.68
CA MET A 112 -6.47 3.40 1.68
C MET A 112 -5.34 2.43 1.94
N VAL A 113 -4.24 2.61 1.21
CA VAL A 113 -2.94 2.02 1.54
C VAL A 113 -1.98 3.08 2.05
N VAL A 114 -1.06 2.67 2.90
CA VAL A 114 -0.04 3.54 3.51
C VAL A 114 1.32 2.94 3.26
N GLU A 115 2.27 3.80 2.89
CA GLU A 115 3.69 3.47 2.86
C GLU A 115 4.48 4.53 3.64
N VAL A 116 5.47 4.08 4.37
CA VAL A 116 6.46 4.93 5.02
C VAL A 116 7.81 4.64 4.37
N THR A 117 8.42 5.64 3.75
CA THR A 117 9.66 5.40 3.00
C THR A 117 10.78 4.85 3.87
N SER A 118 11.51 3.90 3.33
CA SER A 118 12.68 3.28 3.93
C SER A 118 13.94 3.57 3.11
N THR A 119 14.82 2.59 2.92
CA THR A 119 16.09 2.73 2.19
C THR A 119 15.95 2.87 0.67
N LYS A 120 14.76 2.61 0.10
CA LYS A 120 14.50 2.70 -1.35
C LYS A 120 13.24 3.55 -1.62
N PRO A 121 13.25 4.84 -1.27
CA PRO A 121 12.05 5.69 -1.31
C PRO A 121 11.46 5.87 -2.72
N GLN A 122 12.26 5.70 -3.76
CA GLN A 122 11.80 5.86 -5.14
C GLN A 122 10.73 4.84 -5.54
N ALA A 123 10.82 3.61 -5.03
CA ALA A 123 9.81 2.58 -5.29
C ALA A 123 8.44 3.01 -4.76
N ASP A 124 8.38 3.58 -3.55
CA ASP A 124 7.14 4.06 -2.94
C ASP A 124 6.63 5.33 -3.64
N ARG A 125 7.55 6.25 -3.99
CA ARG A 125 7.21 7.52 -4.65
C ARG A 125 6.62 7.35 -6.05
N GLU A 126 7.06 6.37 -6.81
CA GLU A 126 6.71 6.23 -8.23
C GLU A 126 6.07 4.88 -8.55
N THR A 127 6.81 3.78 -8.34
CA THR A 127 6.40 2.46 -8.80
C THR A 127 5.13 1.97 -8.10
N LYS A 128 5.12 1.95 -6.77
CA LYS A 128 3.95 1.54 -5.98
C LYS A 128 2.78 2.50 -6.21
N ARG A 129 3.03 3.81 -6.27
CA ARG A 129 1.99 4.80 -6.56
C ARG A 129 1.25 4.49 -7.86
N ARG A 130 1.97 4.23 -8.96
CA ARG A 130 1.39 3.82 -10.25
C ARG A 130 0.56 2.56 -10.12
N CYS A 131 1.13 1.55 -9.47
CA CYS A 131 0.48 0.25 -9.34
C CYS A 131 -0.76 0.30 -8.43
N TYR A 132 -0.75 1.10 -7.37
CA TYR A 132 -1.93 1.33 -6.53
C TYR A 132 -3.04 2.07 -7.29
N ALA A 133 -2.70 3.10 -8.07
CA ALA A 133 -3.65 3.79 -8.94
C ALA A 133 -4.26 2.81 -9.96
N ARG A 134 -3.44 2.02 -10.67
CA ARG A 134 -3.89 0.97 -11.58
C ARG A 134 -4.79 -0.06 -10.89
N GLY A 135 -4.50 -0.41 -9.66
CA GLY A 135 -5.32 -1.27 -8.83
C GLY A 135 -6.69 -0.69 -8.50
N GLY A 136 -6.88 0.60 -8.68
CA GLY A 136 -8.10 1.33 -8.32
C GLY A 136 -8.24 1.53 -6.82
N ILE A 137 -7.13 1.53 -6.07
CA ILE A 137 -7.14 1.84 -4.64
C ILE A 137 -7.41 3.33 -4.48
N PRO A 138 -8.52 3.74 -3.82
CA PRO A 138 -8.98 5.13 -3.85
C PRO A 138 -7.98 6.12 -3.28
N LEU A 139 -7.27 5.74 -2.21
CA LEU A 139 -6.34 6.62 -1.52
C LEU A 139 -5.00 5.93 -1.28
N TYR A 140 -3.93 6.67 -1.52
CA TYR A 140 -2.57 6.30 -1.18
C TYR A 140 -1.93 7.37 -0.30
N LEU A 141 -1.57 7.01 0.92
CA LEU A 141 -0.90 7.87 1.88
C LEU A 141 0.60 7.52 1.93
N LEU A 142 1.44 8.46 1.54
CA LEU A 142 2.90 8.31 1.55
C LEU A 142 3.51 9.22 2.62
N VAL A 143 4.17 8.64 3.60
CA VAL A 143 5.05 9.36 4.52
C VAL A 143 6.48 9.26 4.00
N ASP A 144 7.00 10.39 3.56
CA ASP A 144 8.34 10.48 2.99
C ASP A 144 9.31 11.01 4.04
N ARG A 145 10.07 10.10 4.64
CA ARG A 145 11.02 10.40 5.72
C ARG A 145 12.21 11.22 5.24
N GLU A 146 12.63 11.03 3.99
CA GLU A 146 13.78 11.75 3.42
C GLU A 146 13.46 13.23 3.22
N THR A 147 12.24 13.53 2.78
CA THR A 147 11.80 14.92 2.54
C THR A 147 11.02 15.50 3.71
N SER A 148 10.84 14.74 4.80
CA SER A 148 10.04 15.12 5.98
C SER A 148 8.65 15.64 5.56
N SER A 149 7.97 14.89 4.70
CA SER A 149 6.66 15.25 4.16
C SER A 149 5.68 14.09 4.15
N ILE A 150 4.41 14.42 4.12
CA ILE A 150 3.32 13.46 3.94
C ILE A 150 2.47 13.88 2.74
N THR A 151 2.14 12.93 1.88
CA THR A 151 1.32 13.15 0.70
C THR A 151 0.15 12.17 0.67
N LEU A 152 -1.04 12.70 0.51
CA LEU A 152 -2.24 11.92 0.19
C LEU A 152 -2.51 12.04 -1.30
N PHE A 153 -2.54 10.91 -1.97
CA PHE A 153 -2.95 10.78 -3.36
C PHE A 153 -4.38 10.26 -3.43
N GLY A 154 -5.17 10.77 -4.37
CA GLY A 154 -6.57 10.39 -4.58
C GLY A 154 -7.01 10.60 -6.03
N ASP A 155 -8.25 10.21 -6.31
CA ASP A 155 -8.87 10.28 -7.65
C ASP A 155 -8.07 9.50 -8.71
N THR A 156 -8.27 8.18 -8.76
CA THR A 156 -7.54 7.29 -9.66
C THR A 156 -8.02 7.36 -11.09
N GLU A 157 -7.11 7.54 -12.04
CA GLU A 157 -7.37 7.41 -13.48
C GLU A 157 -6.23 6.64 -14.17
N GLY A 158 -6.50 5.42 -14.60
CA GLY A 158 -5.47 4.57 -15.19
C GLY A 158 -4.35 4.25 -14.21
N ASP A 159 -3.13 4.68 -14.49
CA ASP A 159 -1.92 4.48 -13.69
C ASP A 159 -1.59 5.67 -12.78
N GLU A 160 -2.49 6.64 -12.68
CA GLU A 160 -2.23 7.88 -11.99
C GLU A 160 -3.29 8.21 -10.94
N TYR A 161 -2.85 8.92 -9.90
CA TYR A 161 -3.73 9.67 -9.02
C TYR A 161 -3.77 11.11 -9.52
N ARG A 162 -4.95 11.61 -9.88
CA ARG A 162 -5.17 12.96 -10.44
C ARG A 162 -5.01 14.06 -9.39
N GLU A 163 -5.30 13.73 -8.14
CA GLU A 163 -5.20 14.65 -7.03
C GLU A 163 -4.12 14.22 -6.05
N HIS A 164 -3.40 15.18 -5.51
CA HIS A 164 -2.52 14.96 -4.38
C HIS A 164 -2.45 16.19 -3.48
N ARG A 165 -2.23 15.95 -2.21
CA ARG A 165 -2.06 16.98 -1.17
C ARG A 165 -0.83 16.65 -0.36
N THR A 166 0.17 17.52 -0.41
CA THR A 166 1.40 17.37 0.36
C THR A 166 1.45 18.36 1.51
N ARG A 167 1.94 17.91 2.66
CA ARG A 167 2.23 18.73 3.84
C ARG A 167 3.61 18.38 4.39
N PRO A 168 4.36 19.34 4.92
CA PRO A 168 5.52 19.01 5.75
C PRO A 168 5.06 18.30 7.02
N LEU A 169 5.85 17.36 7.52
CA LEU A 169 5.59 16.75 8.82
C LEU A 169 5.52 17.82 9.91
N GLY A 170 4.70 17.62 10.92
CA GLY A 170 4.35 18.62 11.92
C GLY A 170 3.15 19.50 11.54
N LYS A 171 2.59 19.32 10.33
CA LYS A 171 1.37 20.02 9.90
C LYS A 171 0.26 19.01 9.61
N PRO A 172 -1.00 19.31 9.99
CA PRO A 172 -2.11 18.40 9.78
C PRO A 172 -2.38 18.18 8.29
N LEU A 173 -2.79 16.96 7.95
CA LEU A 173 -3.24 16.58 6.62
C LEU A 173 -4.71 16.13 6.67
N THR A 174 -5.59 16.83 5.95
CA THR A 174 -7.01 16.48 5.88
C THR A 174 -7.22 15.21 5.08
N LEU A 175 -7.81 14.19 5.72
CA LEU A 175 -8.27 12.96 5.08
C LEU A 175 -9.73 13.14 4.60
N PRO A 176 -10.09 12.58 3.41
CA PRO A 176 -11.41 12.78 2.81
C PRO A 176 -12.53 12.01 3.54
N GLU A 177 -13.75 12.10 3.02
CA GLU A 177 -15.03 11.81 3.69
C GLU A 177 -15.15 10.47 4.41
N SER A 178 -14.62 9.36 3.89
CA SER A 178 -14.67 8.07 4.59
C SER A 178 -13.91 8.10 5.91
N PHE A 179 -12.84 8.88 5.97
CA PHE A 179 -12.03 9.15 7.16
C PHE A 179 -12.55 10.42 7.87
N GLY A 180 -12.58 11.55 7.18
CA GLY A 180 -13.25 12.79 7.58
C GLY A 180 -12.63 13.50 8.79
N PHE A 181 -11.29 13.47 8.93
CA PHE A 181 -10.57 14.16 9.98
C PHE A 181 -9.20 14.67 9.51
N ASP A 182 -8.61 15.56 10.28
CA ASP A 182 -7.24 16.03 10.06
C ASP A 182 -6.25 15.10 10.77
N LEU A 183 -5.42 14.40 9.99
CA LEU A 183 -4.36 13.56 10.51
C LEU A 183 -3.27 14.45 11.10
N ASP A 184 -3.00 14.31 12.39
CA ASP A 184 -1.92 15.00 13.09
C ASP A 184 -0.60 14.30 12.80
N THR A 185 0.40 15.05 12.36
CA THR A 185 1.73 14.56 12.02
C THR A 185 2.84 15.15 12.90
N ALA A 186 2.48 15.79 14.02
CA ALA A 186 3.43 16.49 14.89
C ALA A 186 4.56 15.58 15.40
N ASP A 187 4.21 14.32 15.67
CA ASP A 187 5.14 13.34 16.25
C ASP A 187 5.53 12.22 15.27
N PHE A 188 5.49 12.47 13.95
CA PHE A 188 5.78 11.41 12.98
C PHE A 188 7.27 11.14 12.75
N LEU A 189 8.15 12.00 13.16
CA LEU A 189 9.61 11.80 13.15
C LEU A 189 10.28 12.70 14.18
#